data_704b1224f813f665bc283ce4a6367a5e
#
_entry.id   704b1224f813f665bc283ce4a6367a5e
#
_cell.length_a   1.000
_cell.length_b   1.000
_cell.length_c   1.000
_cell.angle_alpha   90.00
_cell.angle_beta   90.00
_cell.angle_gamma   90.00
#
_symmetry.space_group_name_H-M   'P 1'
#
loop_
_entity.id
_entity.type
_entity.pdbx_description
1 polymer ?
#
loop_
_entity_poly.entity_id
_entity_poly.type
_entity_poly.pdbx_seq_one_letter_code
_entity_poly.pdbx_strand_id
1 'polypeptide(L)'
;DAQLSRGLGDVYKRQDRANQLGFSVHEVVTLASIIEGEAMLDSERSTISSVYHNRLKINMKLQADPTIQYIIPGPPKTLSNRDLRIKSDYNTYQNYGLPPGPINNPGIASIKAALFPEDTNFLFFVAQGDGSHAFTTNEKDHEEAKRIYKINKRKNR
;
A
#
# COMPACT_ATOMS: atom_id res chain seq x y z
N ASP A 1 -12.11 -31.52 13.30
CA ASP A 1 -12.88 -31.01 12.19
C ASP A 1 -13.48 -29.62 12.34
N ALA A 2 -13.63 -29.09 13.58
CA ALA A 2 -13.98 -27.69 13.81
C ALA A 2 -12.90 -26.72 13.27
N GLN A 3 -11.64 -27.12 13.25
CA GLN A 3 -10.52 -26.32 12.75
C GLN A 3 -10.51 -26.25 11.21
N LEU A 4 -10.83 -27.36 10.54
CA LEU A 4 -11.02 -27.42 9.08
C LEU A 4 -12.24 -26.62 8.64
N SER A 5 -13.34 -26.70 9.38
CA SER A 5 -14.58 -25.96 9.12
C SER A 5 -14.38 -24.45 9.27
N ARG A 6 -13.59 -23.98 10.27
CA ARG A 6 -13.24 -22.58 10.45
C ARG A 6 -12.34 -22.07 9.33
N GLY A 7 -11.34 -22.87 8.92
CA GLY A 7 -10.44 -22.52 7.80
C GLY A 7 -11.18 -22.36 6.48
N LEU A 8 -12.12 -23.28 6.19
CA LEU A 8 -12.97 -23.19 5.00
C LEU A 8 -13.90 -21.96 5.04
N GLY A 9 -14.50 -21.68 6.20
CA GLY A 9 -15.35 -20.50 6.40
C GLY A 9 -14.58 -19.18 6.15
N ASP A 10 -13.33 -19.11 6.60
CA ASP A 10 -12.47 -17.93 6.38
C ASP A 10 -12.08 -17.78 4.90
N VAL A 11 -11.81 -18.86 4.20
CA VAL A 11 -11.53 -18.84 2.74
C VAL A 11 -12.73 -18.31 1.98
N TYR A 12 -13.94 -18.80 2.26
CA TYR A 12 -15.17 -18.34 1.60
C TYR A 12 -15.46 -16.87 1.88
N LYS A 13 -15.31 -16.41 3.12
CA LYS A 13 -15.48 -15.00 3.48
C LYS A 13 -14.53 -14.08 2.72
N ARG A 14 -13.29 -14.48 2.56
CA ARG A 14 -12.28 -13.68 1.83
C ARG A 14 -12.58 -13.63 0.34
N GLN A 15 -13.01 -14.76 -0.24
CA GLN A 15 -13.39 -14.82 -1.64
C GLN A 15 -14.64 -13.98 -1.92
N ASP A 16 -15.66 -14.04 -1.06
CA ASP A 16 -16.84 -13.20 -1.15
C ASP A 16 -16.49 -11.74 -1.06
N ARG A 17 -15.61 -11.37 -0.13
CA ARG A 17 -15.17 -9.99 0.03
C ARG A 17 -14.39 -9.49 -1.19
N ALA A 18 -13.50 -10.29 -1.76
CA ALA A 18 -12.81 -9.96 -3.00
C ALA A 18 -13.80 -9.71 -4.14
N ASN A 19 -14.82 -10.56 -4.27
CA ASN A 19 -15.88 -10.37 -5.26
C ASN A 19 -16.66 -9.07 -5.05
N GLN A 20 -17.00 -8.72 -3.80
CA GLN A 20 -17.67 -7.47 -3.46
C GLN A 20 -16.83 -6.24 -3.86
N LEU A 21 -15.52 -6.33 -3.72
CA LEU A 21 -14.58 -5.29 -4.12
C LEU A 21 -14.32 -5.25 -5.64
N GLY A 22 -14.75 -6.28 -6.37
CA GLY A 22 -14.47 -6.42 -7.80
C GLY A 22 -13.04 -6.85 -8.09
N PHE A 23 -12.35 -7.49 -7.14
CA PHE A 23 -10.97 -7.93 -7.29
C PHE A 23 -10.88 -9.44 -7.49
N SER A 24 -9.96 -9.86 -8.37
CA SER A 24 -9.50 -11.24 -8.44
C SER A 24 -8.60 -11.56 -7.23
N VAL A 25 -8.39 -12.85 -6.97
CA VAL A 25 -7.42 -13.28 -5.95
C VAL A 25 -6.02 -12.72 -6.25
N HIS A 26 -5.61 -12.74 -7.52
CA HIS A 26 -4.34 -12.18 -7.96
C HIS A 26 -4.21 -10.68 -7.62
N GLU A 27 -5.25 -9.90 -7.86
CA GLU A 27 -5.28 -8.48 -7.54
C GLU A 27 -5.25 -8.22 -6.03
N VAL A 28 -5.95 -9.02 -5.23
CA VAL A 28 -5.89 -8.94 -3.77
C VAL A 28 -4.48 -9.19 -3.26
N VAL A 29 -3.82 -10.25 -3.74
CA VAL A 29 -2.45 -10.59 -3.33
C VAL A 29 -1.47 -9.51 -3.81
N THR A 30 -1.66 -8.97 -4.99
CA THR A 30 -0.85 -7.87 -5.51
C THR A 30 -0.95 -6.62 -4.63
N LEU A 31 -2.17 -6.19 -4.29
CA LEU A 31 -2.37 -5.06 -3.38
C LEU A 31 -1.81 -5.34 -1.99
N ALA A 32 -2.04 -6.55 -1.46
CA ALA A 32 -1.51 -6.97 -0.17
C ALA A 32 0.03 -6.88 -0.13
N SER A 33 0.70 -7.23 -1.23
CA SER A 33 2.16 -7.14 -1.32
C SER A 33 2.67 -5.69 -1.26
N ILE A 34 1.92 -4.76 -1.82
CA ILE A 34 2.24 -3.32 -1.73
C ILE A 34 2.06 -2.84 -0.28
N ILE A 35 0.95 -3.21 0.36
CA ILE A 35 0.69 -2.89 1.77
C ILE A 35 1.79 -3.45 2.68
N GLU A 36 2.20 -4.71 2.43
CA GLU A 36 3.30 -5.36 3.16
C GLU A 36 4.61 -4.57 3.05
N GLY A 37 4.91 -4.05 1.89
CA GLY A 37 6.10 -3.24 1.64
C GLY A 37 6.06 -1.84 2.28
N GLU A 38 4.88 -1.31 2.54
CA GLU A 38 4.69 0.05 3.11
C GLU A 38 4.56 0.05 4.63
N ALA A 39 3.81 -0.90 5.18
CA ALA A 39 3.43 -0.85 6.59
C ALA A 39 4.59 -1.24 7.50
N MET A 40 4.95 -0.37 8.45
CA MET A 40 5.84 -0.67 9.56
C MET A 40 5.06 -1.03 10.83
N LEU A 41 3.88 -0.43 11.01
CA LEU A 41 2.96 -0.70 12.13
C LEU A 41 1.77 -1.51 11.64
N ASP A 42 1.47 -2.62 12.31
CA ASP A 42 0.30 -3.45 11.98
C ASP A 42 -1.01 -2.68 12.06
N SER A 43 -1.12 -1.74 13.01
CA SER A 43 -2.28 -0.89 13.22
C SER A 43 -2.61 0.03 12.03
N GLU A 44 -1.65 0.30 11.16
CA GLU A 44 -1.84 1.20 10.01
C GLU A 44 -2.14 0.47 8.70
N ARG A 45 -2.06 -0.87 8.64
CA ARG A 45 -2.24 -1.62 7.40
C ARG A 45 -3.60 -1.36 6.74
N SER A 46 -4.67 -1.33 7.50
CA SER A 46 -6.02 -1.07 6.97
C SER A 46 -6.19 0.39 6.51
N THR A 47 -5.53 1.33 7.16
CA THR A 47 -5.53 2.75 6.76
C THR A 47 -4.72 2.96 5.46
N ILE A 48 -3.54 2.35 5.36
CA ILE A 48 -2.74 2.35 4.14
C ILE A 48 -3.53 1.72 2.99
N SER A 49 -4.20 0.60 3.24
CA SER A 49 -5.08 -0.06 2.28
C SER A 49 -6.18 0.89 1.80
N SER A 50 -6.79 1.65 2.70
CA SER A 50 -7.84 2.61 2.33
C SER A 50 -7.36 3.67 1.35
N VAL A 51 -6.13 4.16 1.49
CA VAL A 51 -5.54 5.12 0.56
C VAL A 51 -5.45 4.52 -0.85
N TYR A 52 -4.94 3.31 -0.98
CA TYR A 52 -4.83 2.66 -2.28
C TYR A 52 -6.21 2.35 -2.90
N HIS A 53 -7.16 1.87 -2.11
CA HIS A 53 -8.53 1.67 -2.59
C HIS A 53 -9.17 2.98 -3.06
N ASN A 54 -8.99 4.07 -2.30
CA ASN A 54 -9.52 5.38 -2.66
C ASN A 54 -8.91 5.89 -3.97
N ARG A 55 -7.59 5.72 -4.15
CA ARG A 55 -6.90 6.09 -5.39
C ARG A 55 -7.39 5.27 -6.59
N LEU A 56 -7.56 3.96 -6.42
CA LEU A 56 -8.08 3.09 -7.48
C LEU A 56 -9.48 3.52 -7.92
N LYS A 57 -10.34 3.90 -6.98
CA LYS A 57 -11.73 4.35 -7.28
C LYS A 57 -11.78 5.60 -8.15
N ILE A 58 -10.83 6.51 -7.99
CA ILE A 58 -10.77 7.77 -8.76
C ILE A 58 -9.77 7.73 -9.90
N ASN A 59 -9.25 6.57 -10.24
CA ASN A 59 -8.23 6.37 -11.27
C ASN A 59 -6.98 7.24 -11.06
N MET A 60 -6.50 7.28 -9.82
CA MET A 60 -5.27 7.96 -9.42
C MET A 60 -4.13 6.93 -9.35
N LYS A 61 -2.96 7.30 -9.86
CA LYS A 61 -1.77 6.42 -9.76
C LYS A 61 -1.46 6.09 -8.32
N LEU A 62 -1.07 4.84 -8.04
CA LEU A 62 -0.80 4.39 -6.68
C LEU A 62 0.45 5.04 -6.09
N GLN A 63 1.47 5.31 -6.91
CA GLN A 63 2.73 5.95 -6.50
C GLN A 63 3.34 5.26 -5.27
N ALA A 64 3.40 3.94 -5.32
CA ALA A 64 3.87 3.11 -4.22
C ALA A 64 5.37 2.85 -4.35
N ASP A 65 6.16 3.39 -3.43
CA ASP A 65 7.62 3.22 -3.39
C ASP A 65 8.06 1.75 -3.41
N PRO A 66 7.39 0.80 -2.72
CA PRO A 66 7.76 -0.61 -2.79
C PRO A 66 7.78 -1.20 -4.21
N THR A 67 6.95 -0.70 -5.11
CA THR A 67 6.96 -1.17 -6.51
C THR A 67 8.24 -0.75 -7.23
N ILE A 68 8.80 0.41 -6.89
CA ILE A 68 10.07 0.87 -7.44
C ILE A 68 11.23 0.09 -6.83
N GLN A 69 11.22 -0.15 -5.52
CA GLN A 69 12.23 -0.99 -4.86
C GLN A 69 12.30 -2.39 -5.49
N TYR A 70 11.15 -2.94 -5.89
CA TYR A 70 11.06 -4.24 -6.53
C TYR A 70 11.79 -4.31 -7.87
N ILE A 71 11.74 -3.25 -8.67
CA ILE A 71 12.36 -3.21 -10.01
C ILE A 71 13.83 -2.78 -10.00
N ILE A 72 14.31 -2.22 -8.88
CA ILE A 72 15.72 -1.83 -8.73
C ILE A 72 16.50 -3.00 -8.12
N PRO A 73 17.65 -3.41 -8.73
CA PRO A 73 18.50 -4.44 -8.14
C PRO A 73 19.11 -4.02 -6.81
N GLY A 74 19.30 -4.97 -5.90
CA GLY A 74 19.99 -4.77 -4.63
C GLY A 74 19.07 -4.44 -3.46
N PRO A 75 19.64 -4.07 -2.29
CA PRO A 75 18.87 -3.79 -1.08
C PRO A 75 18.06 -2.50 -1.23
N PRO A 76 16.99 -2.34 -0.41
CA PRO A 76 16.20 -1.10 -0.40
C PRO A 76 17.08 0.13 -0.15
N LYS A 77 16.77 1.20 -0.87
CA LYS A 77 17.50 2.47 -0.80
C LYS A 77 16.53 3.65 -0.85
N THR A 78 17.01 4.82 -0.53
CA THR A 78 16.27 6.07 -0.77
C THR A 78 16.10 6.28 -2.28
N LEU A 79 14.85 6.46 -2.72
CA LEU A 79 14.52 6.63 -4.13
C LEU A 79 14.82 8.05 -4.60
N SER A 80 15.46 8.16 -5.76
CA SER A 80 15.68 9.42 -6.45
C SER A 80 14.56 9.69 -7.45
N ASN A 81 14.44 10.93 -7.92
CA ASN A 81 13.51 11.29 -8.98
C ASN A 81 13.77 10.48 -10.28
N ARG A 82 15.01 10.09 -10.52
CA ARG A 82 15.38 9.23 -11.65
C ARG A 82 14.80 7.82 -11.49
N ASP A 83 14.85 7.28 -10.27
CA ASP A 83 14.28 5.95 -9.97
C ASP A 83 12.77 5.93 -10.24
N LEU A 84 12.06 7.00 -9.89
CA LEU A 84 10.60 7.09 -10.12
C LEU A 84 10.21 7.15 -11.60
N ARG A 85 11.17 7.35 -12.49
CA ARG A 85 10.95 7.42 -13.95
C ARG A 85 11.36 6.16 -14.69
N ILE A 86 11.80 5.11 -14.00
CA ILE A 86 12.17 3.84 -14.62
C ILE A 86 10.98 3.27 -15.39
N LYS A 87 11.20 2.92 -16.65
CA LYS A 87 10.15 2.33 -17.49
C LYS A 87 9.97 0.86 -17.14
N SER A 88 8.85 0.52 -16.52
CA SER A 88 8.47 -0.83 -16.13
C SER A 88 6.95 -0.89 -15.93
N ASP A 89 6.35 -2.02 -16.25
CA ASP A 89 4.94 -2.26 -15.97
C ASP A 89 4.63 -2.28 -14.46
N TYR A 90 5.63 -2.50 -13.62
CA TYR A 90 5.52 -2.45 -12.16
C TYR A 90 5.63 -1.04 -11.60
N ASN A 91 6.01 -0.03 -12.40
CA ASN A 91 6.17 1.34 -11.91
C ASN A 91 4.80 2.03 -11.74
N THR A 92 4.34 2.11 -10.51
CA THR A 92 3.05 2.74 -10.16
C THR A 92 3.09 4.27 -10.15
N TYR A 93 4.25 4.89 -10.36
CA TYR A 93 4.38 6.32 -10.67
C TYR A 93 4.10 6.62 -12.15
N GLN A 94 4.28 5.65 -13.02
CA GLN A 94 4.12 5.80 -14.47
C GLN A 94 2.85 5.17 -15.01
N ASN A 95 2.32 4.14 -14.36
CA ASN A 95 1.18 3.36 -14.80
C ASN A 95 0.02 3.51 -13.81
N TYR A 96 -1.20 3.55 -14.33
CA TYR A 96 -2.43 3.52 -13.54
C TYR A 96 -2.76 2.10 -13.08
N GLY A 97 -3.41 2.00 -11.93
CA GLY A 97 -3.89 0.72 -11.41
C GLY A 97 -2.81 -0.09 -10.71
N LEU A 98 -3.16 -1.35 -10.43
CA LEU A 98 -2.25 -2.31 -9.83
C LEU A 98 -1.17 -2.75 -10.81
N PRO A 99 0.05 -3.08 -10.32
CA PRO A 99 1.07 -3.70 -11.17
C PRO A 99 0.64 -5.10 -11.60
N PRO A 100 1.37 -5.73 -12.56
CA PRO A 100 1.01 -7.04 -13.11
C PRO A 100 0.94 -8.19 -12.11
N GLY A 101 1.63 -8.08 -10.98
CA GLY A 101 1.64 -9.13 -9.95
C GLY A 101 2.25 -8.69 -8.64
N PRO A 102 2.27 -9.58 -7.64
CA PRO A 102 2.84 -9.29 -6.33
C PRO A 102 4.33 -8.96 -6.40
N ILE A 103 4.77 -8.07 -5.52
CA ILE A 103 6.16 -7.65 -5.40
C ILE A 103 6.91 -8.33 -4.24
N ASN A 104 6.19 -9.05 -3.42
CA ASN A 104 6.71 -9.88 -2.34
C ASN A 104 5.66 -10.96 -2.00
N ASN A 105 5.97 -11.77 -1.00
CA ASN A 105 5.05 -12.76 -0.45
C ASN A 105 4.35 -12.17 0.78
N PRO A 106 3.14 -11.59 0.64
CA PRO A 106 2.49 -10.87 1.73
C PRO A 106 2.01 -11.81 2.84
N GLY A 107 2.09 -11.34 4.08
CA GLY A 107 1.52 -12.02 5.23
C GLY A 107 -0.01 -11.89 5.28
N ILE A 108 -0.62 -12.68 6.17
CA ILE A 108 -2.07 -12.72 6.35
C ILE A 108 -2.64 -11.36 6.79
N ALA A 109 -1.91 -10.59 7.59
CA ALA A 109 -2.36 -9.28 8.03
C ALA A 109 -2.52 -8.30 6.86
N SER A 110 -1.61 -8.33 5.89
CA SER A 110 -1.69 -7.50 4.69
C SER A 110 -2.79 -7.96 3.74
N ILE A 111 -3.03 -9.27 3.63
CA ILE A 111 -4.14 -9.81 2.84
C ILE A 111 -5.48 -9.37 3.45
N LYS A 112 -5.63 -9.47 4.77
CA LYS A 112 -6.83 -8.98 5.47
C LYS A 112 -7.02 -7.48 5.27
N ALA A 113 -5.97 -6.69 5.36
CA ALA A 113 -6.04 -5.25 5.13
C ALA A 113 -6.45 -4.91 3.69
N ALA A 114 -5.95 -5.65 2.69
CA ALA A 114 -6.35 -5.47 1.30
C ALA A 114 -7.83 -5.74 1.08
N LEU A 115 -8.40 -6.74 1.78
CA LEU A 115 -9.81 -7.11 1.70
C LEU A 115 -10.73 -6.22 2.52
N PHE A 116 -10.25 -5.72 3.65
CA PHE A 116 -11.02 -4.93 4.61
C PHE A 116 -10.32 -3.61 4.91
N PRO A 117 -10.26 -2.69 3.92
CA PRO A 117 -9.70 -1.37 4.16
C PRO A 117 -10.54 -0.61 5.18
N GLU A 118 -9.91 0.27 5.94
CA GLU A 118 -10.60 1.23 6.78
C GLU A 118 -11.46 2.17 5.90
N ASP A 119 -12.59 2.58 6.41
CA ASP A 119 -13.47 3.53 5.70
C ASP A 119 -12.97 4.95 5.95
N THR A 120 -12.18 5.47 5.02
CA THR A 120 -11.60 6.81 5.08
C THR A 120 -11.71 7.52 3.73
N ASN A 121 -11.43 8.83 3.75
CA ASN A 121 -11.27 9.64 2.55
C ASN A 121 -9.80 9.96 2.25
N PHE A 122 -8.86 9.30 2.92
CA PHE A 122 -7.44 9.57 2.72
C PHE A 122 -6.98 9.20 1.31
N LEU A 123 -6.19 10.08 0.72
CA LEU A 123 -5.58 9.90 -0.61
C LEU A 123 -4.04 9.93 -0.55
N PHE A 124 -3.47 10.38 0.57
CA PHE A 124 -2.03 10.53 0.74
C PHE A 124 -1.58 10.04 2.09
N PHE A 125 -0.35 9.56 2.15
CA PHE A 125 0.33 9.33 3.42
C PHE A 125 1.84 9.57 3.26
N VAL A 126 2.49 9.91 4.36
CA VAL A 126 3.94 10.14 4.44
C VAL A 126 4.46 9.65 5.78
N ALA A 127 5.65 9.04 5.78
CA ALA A 127 6.30 8.59 7.01
C ALA A 127 6.59 9.77 7.94
N GLN A 128 6.41 9.57 9.25
CA GLN A 128 6.70 10.56 10.28
C GLN A 128 8.08 10.36 10.94
N GLY A 129 8.77 9.27 10.60
CA GLY A 129 10.11 8.96 11.12
C GLY A 129 10.13 8.11 12.38
N ASP A 130 8.98 7.76 12.94
CA ASP A 130 8.81 6.91 14.12
C ASP A 130 8.16 5.54 13.79
N GLY A 131 8.05 5.22 12.50
CA GLY A 131 7.36 4.03 11.99
C GLY A 131 5.90 4.28 11.63
N SER A 132 5.32 5.39 12.08
CA SER A 132 3.95 5.79 11.73
C SER A 132 3.91 6.69 10.50
N HIS A 133 2.69 6.91 9.98
CA HIS A 133 2.42 7.78 8.84
C HIS A 133 1.42 8.89 9.20
N ALA A 134 1.56 10.03 8.53
CA ALA A 134 0.54 11.06 8.50
C ALA A 134 -0.35 10.83 7.27
N PHE A 135 -1.66 10.72 7.48
CA PHE A 135 -2.65 10.50 6.43
C PHE A 135 -3.40 11.79 6.14
N THR A 136 -3.57 12.10 4.88
CA THR A 136 -4.23 13.35 4.45
C THR A 136 -5.16 13.11 3.25
N THR A 137 -6.09 14.05 3.04
CA THR A 137 -7.11 13.94 2.00
C THR A 137 -6.81 14.77 0.75
N ASN A 138 -5.85 15.68 0.82
CA ASN A 138 -5.50 16.60 -0.27
C ASN A 138 -4.00 16.84 -0.35
N GLU A 139 -3.57 17.32 -1.51
CA GLU A 139 -2.16 17.54 -1.81
C GLU A 139 -1.52 18.62 -0.92
N LYS A 140 -2.26 19.68 -0.60
CA LYS A 140 -1.77 20.77 0.25
C LYS A 140 -1.36 20.26 1.64
N ASP A 141 -2.22 19.48 2.28
CA ASP A 141 -1.95 18.92 3.61
C ASP A 141 -0.83 17.87 3.54
N HIS A 142 -0.77 17.12 2.44
CA HIS A 142 0.33 16.16 2.21
C HIS A 142 1.68 16.87 2.08
N GLU A 143 1.78 17.95 1.31
CA GLU A 143 3.00 18.76 1.18
C GLU A 143 3.43 19.34 2.53
N GLU A 144 2.48 19.82 3.32
CA GLU A 144 2.76 20.31 4.68
C GLU A 144 3.28 19.20 5.60
N ALA A 145 2.69 18.00 5.56
CA ALA A 145 3.17 16.86 6.32
C ALA A 145 4.60 16.45 5.92
N LYS A 146 4.90 16.48 4.62
CA LYS A 146 6.28 16.24 4.13
C LYS A 146 7.27 17.30 4.63
N ARG A 147 6.86 18.55 4.66
CA ARG A 147 7.67 19.66 5.17
C ARG A 147 8.01 19.46 6.65
N ILE A 148 7.01 19.11 7.46
CA ILE A 148 7.16 18.84 8.90
C ILE A 148 8.12 17.67 9.11
N TYR A 149 7.97 16.58 8.36
CA TYR A 149 8.88 15.44 8.43
C TYR A 149 10.33 15.83 8.17
N LYS A 150 10.58 16.63 7.13
CA LYS A 150 11.94 17.08 6.78
C LYS A 150 12.56 17.93 7.90
N ILE A 151 11.78 18.80 8.53
CA ILE A 151 12.22 19.62 9.66
C ILE A 151 12.60 18.75 10.85
N ASN A 152 11.72 17.81 11.21
CA ASN A 152 11.95 16.92 12.33
C ASN A 152 13.18 16.02 12.12
N LYS A 153 13.37 15.52 10.90
CA LYS A 153 14.54 14.73 10.53
C LYS A 153 15.84 15.51 10.66
N ARG A 154 15.84 16.83 10.39
CA ARG A 154 17.01 17.69 10.55
C ARG A 154 17.32 17.98 12.02
N LYS A 155 16.30 18.13 12.86
CA LYS A 155 16.47 18.37 14.31
C LYS A 155 17.03 17.19 15.06
N ASN A 156 16.80 15.96 14.56
CA ASN A 156 17.24 14.70 15.17
C ASN A 156 18.61 14.22 14.66
N ARG A 157 19.34 15.03 13.91
CA ARG A 157 20.73 14.82 13.47
C ARG A 157 21.69 15.65 14.30
#